data_9aed1efd058c86d5a06cfa8bb8a1e60d
#
_entry.id   9aed1efd058c86d5a06cfa8bb8a1e60d
#
_cell.length_a   1.000
_cell.length_b   1.000
_cell.length_c   1.000
_cell.angle_alpha   90.00
_cell.angle_beta   90.00
_cell.angle_gamma   90.00
#
_symmetry.space_group_name_H-M   'P 1'
#
loop_
_entity.id
_entity.type
_entity.pdbx_description
1 polymer ?
#
loop_
_entity_poly.entity_id
_entity_poly.type
_entity_poly.pdbx_seq_one_letter_code
_entity_poly.pdbx_strand_id
1 'polypeptide(L)'
;MANYTCKVCGEMCCGVESIRFHVMETHIHGQVSCPFCDLSGITANEMEIHLNFVHLKEQTERQRDIIPKENLTSRLSSDSLTTQVSLEGSSCRKELDCPLCPFNHVDEELLRHHVNNYHFEKDGESNSKKVMSTTEPTCLKYPSCTYYEYMNESDLSKHVDPHHSKENKNSSDDYLFALRLNEEELRKRDGEMKNFNLLKRQYGMENEGSFGEQSISQMERAVYDGEISVMDYHVEKLKLKESEISGMDDGISVTFDILPTLKKLCYISNDTQRSYFCSSNIDHYGSSYGDKGWGCGYRNLQMLISSIQYQRNARSILSKFNLISSHDLNCVSPSICTLQKAIEKAWKSGYDTVGGEQLGGKLHQTRKWIGATEIVAFFTAHQIRTQIFDFHSPSGSNETHPALFKWVLEYFTNPLSIETDFFKDSNGEPFIPPLYLQHQGHSRTIVGVEVLKKNNSIRLLILDPSHSHSQISKGLSPTNLKDTKVLHLMRKNICSIKSRKYQIVAVTGTYSSEQEASLHKRITFSRIS
;
A
#
# COMPACT_ATOMS: atom_id res chain seq x y z
N MET A 1 -21.65 10.27 36.74
CA MET A 1 -21.15 10.26 35.36
C MET A 1 -20.14 11.38 35.24
N ALA A 2 -19.03 11.18 34.56
CA ALA A 2 -18.02 12.22 34.39
C ALA A 2 -18.54 13.27 33.39
N ASN A 3 -18.38 14.56 33.71
CA ASN A 3 -18.69 15.65 32.80
C ASN A 3 -17.47 15.92 31.91
N TYR A 4 -17.72 16.11 30.62
CA TYR A 4 -16.73 16.44 29.60
C TYR A 4 -17.05 17.80 28.99
N THR A 5 -16.06 18.62 28.77
CA THR A 5 -16.21 19.93 28.15
C THR A 5 -15.78 19.87 26.69
N CYS A 6 -16.62 20.35 25.78
CA CYS A 6 -16.27 20.43 24.36
C CYS A 6 -15.11 21.41 24.17
N LYS A 7 -14.03 20.96 23.57
CA LYS A 7 -12.85 21.80 23.32
C LYS A 7 -13.05 22.84 22.22
N VAL A 8 -14.09 22.66 21.40
CA VAL A 8 -14.43 23.59 20.30
C VAL A 8 -15.25 24.77 20.77
N CYS A 9 -16.34 24.54 21.56
CA CYS A 9 -17.28 25.59 21.98
C CYS A 9 -17.38 25.78 23.49
N GLY A 10 -16.75 24.94 24.32
CA GLY A 10 -16.79 25.02 25.77
C GLY A 10 -18.03 24.40 26.42
N GLU A 11 -18.96 23.82 25.67
CA GLU A 11 -20.17 23.20 26.18
C GLU A 11 -19.87 21.95 27.00
N MET A 12 -20.60 21.77 28.11
CA MET A 12 -20.43 20.61 29.00
C MET A 12 -21.45 19.51 28.67
N CYS A 13 -20.95 18.31 28.46
CA CYS A 13 -21.75 17.13 28.16
C CYS A 13 -21.53 16.02 29.21
N CYS A 14 -22.60 15.31 29.54
CA CYS A 14 -22.58 14.21 30.52
C CYS A 14 -22.20 12.88 29.85
N GLY A 15 -20.92 12.47 29.93
CA GLY A 15 -20.45 11.20 29.38
C GLY A 15 -19.77 11.32 28.02
N VAL A 16 -18.94 10.32 27.68
CA VAL A 16 -18.13 10.28 26.46
C VAL A 16 -19.00 10.25 25.20
N GLU A 17 -20.08 9.49 25.20
CA GLU A 17 -20.98 9.39 24.04
C GLU A 17 -21.74 10.70 23.80
N SER A 18 -22.15 11.39 24.87
CA SER A 18 -22.88 12.66 24.77
C SER A 18 -22.01 13.77 24.19
N ILE A 19 -20.73 13.86 24.61
CA ILE A 19 -19.83 14.86 24.03
C ILE A 19 -19.43 14.51 22.58
N ARG A 20 -19.29 13.23 22.26
CA ARG A 20 -19.05 12.79 20.89
C ARG A 20 -20.22 13.15 19.97
N PHE A 21 -21.43 12.85 20.42
CA PHE A 21 -22.67 13.24 19.69
C PHE A 21 -22.76 14.74 19.50
N HIS A 22 -22.51 15.55 20.56
CA HIS A 22 -22.48 17.00 20.47
C HIS A 22 -21.46 17.50 19.42
N VAL A 23 -20.21 16.99 19.42
CA VAL A 23 -19.20 17.42 18.43
C VAL A 23 -19.64 17.08 17.01
N MET A 24 -20.19 15.89 16.79
CA MET A 24 -20.65 15.45 15.48
C MET A 24 -21.82 16.30 14.99
N GLU A 25 -22.86 16.46 15.79
CA GLU A 25 -24.09 17.18 15.40
C GLU A 25 -23.90 18.71 15.30
N THR A 26 -23.07 19.28 16.20
CA THR A 26 -22.96 20.74 16.26
C THR A 26 -21.83 21.27 15.38
N HIS A 27 -20.69 20.59 15.35
CA HIS A 27 -19.48 21.11 14.72
C HIS A 27 -19.14 20.46 13.39
N ILE A 28 -19.58 19.23 13.16
CA ILE A 28 -19.26 18.50 11.93
C ILE A 28 -20.46 18.41 10.99
N HIS A 29 -21.63 18.03 11.49
CA HIS A 29 -22.86 17.86 10.69
C HIS A 29 -23.88 19.00 10.88
N GLY A 30 -23.72 19.84 11.90
CA GLY A 30 -24.59 20.98 12.20
C GLY A 30 -24.39 22.16 11.26
N GLN A 31 -25.02 23.27 11.61
CA GLN A 31 -24.84 24.52 10.87
C GLN A 31 -23.48 25.14 11.17
N VAL A 32 -22.76 25.50 10.11
CA VAL A 32 -21.42 26.08 10.16
C VAL A 32 -21.38 27.44 9.48
N SER A 33 -20.37 28.23 9.83
CA SER A 33 -20.16 29.56 9.21
C SER A 33 -18.94 29.51 8.30
N CYS A 34 -19.01 30.21 7.17
CA CYS A 34 -17.86 30.29 6.26
C CYS A 34 -16.74 31.14 6.88
N PRO A 35 -15.52 30.68 6.87
CA PRO A 35 -14.38 31.39 7.45
C PRO A 35 -13.77 32.45 6.53
N PHE A 36 -14.16 32.43 5.26
CA PHE A 36 -13.62 33.32 4.24
C PHE A 36 -14.61 34.47 3.91
N CYS A 37 -15.89 34.35 4.35
CA CYS A 37 -16.90 35.38 4.17
C CYS A 37 -17.97 35.26 5.26
N ASP A 38 -18.91 36.23 5.31
CA ASP A 38 -19.94 36.34 6.36
C ASP A 38 -21.10 35.34 6.23
N LEU A 39 -21.00 34.34 5.35
CA LEU A 39 -22.02 33.31 5.19
C LEU A 39 -22.04 32.39 6.42
N SER A 40 -23.19 32.29 7.09
CA SER A 40 -23.38 31.49 8.30
C SER A 40 -24.69 30.71 8.24
N GLY A 41 -24.81 29.69 9.11
CA GLY A 41 -26.05 28.93 9.24
C GLY A 41 -26.32 27.94 8.12
N ILE A 42 -25.30 27.53 7.37
CA ILE A 42 -25.39 26.52 6.33
C ILE A 42 -24.89 25.16 6.84
N THR A 43 -25.43 24.09 6.29
CA THR A 43 -24.99 22.74 6.63
C THR A 43 -23.57 22.46 6.12
N ALA A 44 -22.91 21.43 6.65
CA ALA A 44 -21.58 21.03 6.22
C ALA A 44 -21.50 20.73 4.71
N ASN A 45 -22.55 20.15 4.12
CA ASN A 45 -22.63 19.88 2.69
C ASN A 45 -22.75 21.17 1.85
N GLU A 46 -23.57 22.11 2.32
CA GLU A 46 -23.72 23.43 1.68
C GLU A 46 -22.44 24.25 1.81
N MET A 47 -21.74 24.17 2.95
CA MET A 47 -20.42 24.78 3.16
C MET A 47 -19.40 24.23 2.16
N GLU A 48 -19.39 22.93 1.93
CA GLU A 48 -18.52 22.30 0.96
C GLU A 48 -18.76 22.84 -0.47
N ILE A 49 -20.04 22.93 -0.86
CA ILE A 49 -20.43 23.51 -2.15
C ILE A 49 -20.01 24.97 -2.23
N HIS A 50 -20.28 25.75 -1.18
CA HIS A 50 -19.93 27.18 -1.10
C HIS A 50 -18.41 27.39 -1.21
N LEU A 51 -17.58 26.66 -0.46
CA LEU A 51 -16.13 26.75 -0.52
C LEU A 51 -15.58 26.44 -1.92
N ASN A 52 -16.11 25.39 -2.56
CA ASN A 52 -15.71 25.00 -3.91
C ASN A 52 -16.05 26.06 -4.96
N PHE A 53 -17.23 26.66 -4.89
CA PHE A 53 -17.70 27.59 -5.92
C PHE A 53 -17.22 29.02 -5.70
N VAL A 54 -17.07 29.47 -4.45
CA VAL A 54 -16.78 30.87 -4.13
C VAL A 54 -15.29 31.11 -3.86
N HIS A 55 -14.66 30.22 -3.07
CA HIS A 55 -13.31 30.48 -2.57
C HIS A 55 -12.20 29.69 -3.27
N LEU A 56 -12.46 28.45 -3.71
CA LEU A 56 -11.44 27.64 -4.40
C LEU A 56 -11.28 28.02 -5.89
N LYS A 57 -12.37 28.45 -6.56
CA LYS A 57 -12.26 28.99 -7.92
C LYS A 57 -11.46 30.28 -7.97
N GLU A 58 -11.60 31.17 -7.00
CA GLU A 58 -10.83 32.41 -6.94
C GLU A 58 -9.34 32.17 -6.71
N GLN A 59 -8.95 31.12 -6.00
CA GLN A 59 -7.53 30.77 -5.81
C GLN A 59 -6.90 30.22 -7.10
N THR A 60 -7.64 29.46 -7.90
CA THR A 60 -7.19 29.00 -9.22
C THR A 60 -7.13 30.11 -10.25
N GLU A 61 -7.97 31.14 -10.16
CA GLU A 61 -7.92 32.31 -11.04
C GLU A 61 -6.79 33.26 -10.67
N ARG A 62 -6.52 33.51 -9.38
CA ARG A 62 -5.36 34.32 -8.92
C ARG A 62 -4.00 33.70 -9.26
N GLN A 63 -3.91 32.38 -9.41
CA GLN A 63 -2.70 31.72 -9.92
C GLN A 63 -2.55 31.81 -11.43
N ARG A 64 -3.64 32.09 -12.19
CA ARG A 64 -3.59 32.29 -13.66
C ARG A 64 -3.20 33.68 -14.09
N ASP A 65 -3.32 34.69 -13.22
CA ASP A 65 -3.02 36.09 -13.53
C ASP A 65 -1.52 36.45 -13.47
N ILE A 66 -0.63 35.48 -13.27
CA ILE A 66 0.83 35.68 -13.25
C ILE A 66 1.49 35.26 -14.59
N ILE A 67 0.72 34.99 -15.64
CA ILE A 67 1.27 34.72 -16.98
C ILE A 67 0.92 35.88 -17.93
N PRO A 68 1.92 36.51 -18.64
CA PRO A 68 1.63 37.61 -19.55
C PRO A 68 0.80 37.16 -20.75
N LYS A 69 -0.25 37.92 -21.03
CA LYS A 69 -1.08 37.76 -22.24
C LYS A 69 -0.29 38.09 -23.50
N GLU A 70 0.00 37.10 -24.32
CA GLU A 70 0.18 37.34 -25.76
C GLU A 70 -0.84 36.50 -26.54
N ASN A 71 -1.67 37.26 -27.23
CA ASN A 71 -2.52 37.01 -28.40
C ASN A 71 -2.74 35.56 -28.88
N LEU A 72 -4.00 35.12 -28.88
CA LEU A 72 -4.61 34.51 -30.08
C LEU A 72 -6.13 34.71 -30.08
N THR A 73 -6.58 35.53 -31.01
CA THR A 73 -7.98 35.65 -31.41
C THR A 73 -8.37 34.52 -32.37
N SER A 74 -9.66 34.20 -32.31
CA SER A 74 -10.53 33.57 -33.34
C SER A 74 -10.71 32.03 -33.27
N ARG A 75 -11.87 31.56 -32.98
CA ARG A 75 -13.07 31.29 -33.74
C ARG A 75 -14.07 30.48 -32.94
N LEU A 76 -15.23 31.06 -32.76
CA LEU A 76 -16.47 30.42 -32.36
C LEU A 76 -17.00 29.53 -33.50
N SER A 77 -17.48 28.37 -33.23
CA SER A 77 -18.65 27.82 -33.92
C SER A 77 -19.39 26.87 -32.98
N SER A 78 -20.63 27.25 -32.75
CA SER A 78 -21.70 26.55 -32.10
C SER A 78 -22.13 25.31 -32.88
N ASP A 79 -22.39 24.21 -32.22
CA ASP A 79 -23.46 23.30 -32.63
C ASP A 79 -24.05 22.58 -31.41
N SER A 80 -25.30 22.91 -31.20
CA SER A 80 -26.23 22.29 -30.27
C SER A 80 -26.81 21.01 -30.85
N LEU A 81 -26.76 19.93 -30.11
CA LEU A 81 -27.61 18.74 -30.36
C LEU A 81 -28.19 18.24 -29.02
N THR A 82 -29.40 18.65 -28.78
CA THR A 82 -30.36 18.03 -27.86
C THR A 82 -30.79 16.67 -28.37
N THR A 83 -30.54 15.65 -27.58
CA THR A 83 -31.21 14.37 -27.77
C THR A 83 -31.98 13.99 -26.51
N GLN A 84 -33.29 14.11 -26.58
CA GLN A 84 -34.22 13.54 -25.62
C GLN A 84 -34.16 12.02 -25.72
N VAL A 85 -34.02 11.32 -24.62
CA VAL A 85 -34.29 9.87 -24.52
C VAL A 85 -35.40 9.67 -23.51
N SER A 86 -36.48 9.16 -24.02
CA SER A 86 -37.70 8.76 -23.33
C SER A 86 -37.42 7.57 -22.40
N LEU A 87 -38.00 7.68 -21.21
CA LEU A 87 -38.13 6.61 -20.23
C LEU A 87 -39.22 5.63 -20.67
N GLU A 88 -38.84 4.39 -20.94
CA GLU A 88 -39.78 3.27 -20.84
C GLU A 88 -39.17 2.18 -19.96
N GLY A 89 -39.90 1.90 -18.88
CA GLY A 89 -39.54 0.90 -17.89
C GLY A 89 -39.82 -0.53 -18.37
N SER A 90 -38.82 -1.36 -18.17
CA SER A 90 -38.99 -2.81 -18.11
C SER A 90 -38.13 -3.34 -16.97
N SER A 91 -38.81 -3.69 -15.87
CA SER A 91 -38.21 -4.33 -14.69
C SER A 91 -37.91 -5.78 -15.04
N CYS A 92 -36.71 -6.06 -15.50
CA CYS A 92 -36.15 -7.41 -15.55
C CYS A 92 -35.47 -7.70 -14.22
N ARG A 93 -36.14 -8.46 -13.33
CA ARG A 93 -35.50 -8.99 -12.11
C ARG A 93 -34.44 -9.99 -12.55
N LYS A 94 -33.16 -9.65 -12.30
CA LYS A 94 -32.05 -10.56 -12.56
C LYS A 94 -32.11 -11.69 -11.52
N GLU A 95 -32.13 -12.94 -12.00
CA GLU A 95 -31.88 -14.11 -11.19
C GLU A 95 -30.40 -14.07 -10.73
N LEU A 96 -30.17 -14.43 -9.47
CA LEU A 96 -28.85 -14.51 -8.85
C LEU A 96 -28.46 -15.99 -8.78
N ASP A 97 -27.27 -16.33 -9.26
CA ASP A 97 -26.75 -17.69 -9.29
C ASP A 97 -25.92 -18.01 -8.06
N CYS A 98 -26.04 -19.23 -7.53
CA CYS A 98 -25.14 -19.72 -6.48
C CYS A 98 -23.74 -19.95 -7.08
N PRO A 99 -22.66 -19.39 -6.49
CA PRO A 99 -21.31 -19.55 -7.04
C PRO A 99 -20.72 -20.97 -6.87
N LEU A 100 -21.41 -21.86 -6.13
CA LEU A 100 -20.89 -23.17 -5.77
C LEU A 100 -21.74 -24.34 -6.33
N CYS A 101 -22.95 -24.07 -6.89
CA CYS A 101 -23.78 -25.09 -7.52
C CYS A 101 -24.79 -24.43 -8.50
N PRO A 102 -25.51 -25.19 -9.35
CA PRO A 102 -26.45 -24.64 -10.34
C PRO A 102 -27.75 -24.05 -9.77
N PHE A 103 -27.83 -23.77 -8.46
CA PHE A 103 -29.02 -23.18 -7.86
C PHE A 103 -29.06 -21.68 -8.11
N ASN A 104 -30.23 -21.17 -8.59
CA ASN A 104 -30.50 -19.75 -8.80
C ASN A 104 -31.77 -19.31 -8.07
N HIS A 105 -31.80 -18.04 -7.65
CA HIS A 105 -32.99 -17.44 -7.04
C HIS A 105 -33.00 -15.92 -7.23
N VAL A 106 -34.20 -15.33 -7.34
CA VAL A 106 -34.40 -13.87 -7.49
C VAL A 106 -34.28 -13.12 -6.17
N ASP A 107 -34.29 -13.83 -5.04
CA ASP A 107 -34.17 -13.26 -3.70
C ASP A 107 -32.77 -13.55 -3.12
N GLU A 108 -32.03 -12.49 -2.84
CA GLU A 108 -30.67 -12.56 -2.31
C GLU A 108 -30.61 -13.21 -0.92
N GLU A 109 -31.61 -13.02 -0.06
CA GLU A 109 -31.62 -13.65 1.27
C GLU A 109 -31.81 -15.17 1.18
N LEU A 110 -32.66 -15.64 0.27
CA LEU A 110 -32.84 -17.07 0.05
C LEU A 110 -31.60 -17.71 -0.59
N LEU A 111 -30.93 -17.01 -1.50
CA LEU A 111 -29.66 -17.47 -2.05
C LEU A 111 -28.56 -17.53 -0.96
N ARG A 112 -28.49 -16.54 -0.09
CA ARG A 112 -27.56 -16.51 1.04
C ARG A 112 -27.83 -17.64 2.04
N HIS A 113 -29.10 -17.90 2.32
CA HIS A 113 -29.52 -19.02 3.18
C HIS A 113 -29.18 -20.39 2.55
N HIS A 114 -29.35 -20.51 1.24
CA HIS A 114 -28.93 -21.70 0.50
C HIS A 114 -27.40 -21.91 0.58
N VAL A 115 -26.58 -20.88 0.32
CA VAL A 115 -25.12 -20.97 0.40
C VAL A 115 -24.66 -21.38 1.81
N ASN A 116 -25.23 -20.77 2.84
CA ASN A 116 -24.84 -21.06 4.23
C ASN A 116 -25.24 -22.47 4.69
N ASN A 117 -26.39 -22.98 4.25
CA ASN A 117 -26.90 -24.26 4.71
C ASN A 117 -26.40 -25.46 3.91
N TYR A 118 -26.07 -25.28 2.61
CA TYR A 118 -25.68 -26.37 1.73
C TYR A 118 -24.20 -26.44 1.41
N HIS A 119 -23.46 -25.33 1.61
CA HIS A 119 -22.04 -25.26 1.25
C HIS A 119 -21.12 -24.95 2.44
N PHE A 120 -21.67 -24.46 3.55
CA PHE A 120 -20.94 -24.20 4.79
C PHE A 120 -21.65 -24.91 5.95
N GLU A 121 -21.42 -26.22 6.10
CA GLU A 121 -21.88 -26.95 7.28
C GLU A 121 -21.15 -26.47 8.53
N LYS A 122 -21.94 -26.19 9.57
CA LYS A 122 -21.45 -25.97 10.92
C LYS A 122 -20.98 -27.29 11.49
N ASP A 123 -19.73 -27.38 11.90
CA ASP A 123 -19.26 -28.41 12.78
C ASP A 123 -20.04 -28.36 14.13
N GLY A 124 -20.80 -29.40 14.43
CA GLY A 124 -21.38 -29.59 15.74
C GLY A 124 -22.79 -30.19 15.75
N GLU A 125 -22.84 -31.44 16.14
CA GLU A 125 -23.94 -32.22 16.71
C GLU A 125 -24.85 -33.06 15.79
N SER A 126 -24.69 -34.34 16.03
CA SER A 126 -25.45 -35.49 15.56
C SER A 126 -26.97 -35.34 15.66
N ASN A 127 -27.69 -35.62 14.59
CA ASN A 127 -28.86 -36.51 14.66
C ASN A 127 -29.23 -37.10 13.27
N SER A 128 -29.35 -38.39 13.28
CA SER A 128 -29.69 -39.30 12.20
C SER A 128 -31.01 -38.98 11.52
N LYS A 129 -31.02 -38.75 10.20
CA LYS A 129 -32.11 -39.20 9.33
C LYS A 129 -31.55 -39.56 7.95
N LYS A 130 -31.78 -40.85 7.65
CA LYS A 130 -31.48 -41.61 6.46
C LYS A 130 -32.13 -40.96 5.24
N VAL A 131 -31.27 -40.46 4.30
CA VAL A 131 -31.72 -40.19 2.91
C VAL A 131 -30.79 -41.01 2.04
N MET A 132 -31.43 -41.91 1.24
CA MET A 132 -30.73 -42.72 0.23
C MET A 132 -30.09 -41.77 -0.79
N SER A 133 -28.77 -41.73 -0.86
CA SER A 133 -28.03 -41.15 -1.97
C SER A 133 -27.59 -42.25 -2.91
N THR A 134 -28.04 -42.18 -4.13
CA THR A 134 -27.49 -42.94 -5.24
C THR A 134 -26.15 -42.30 -5.60
N THR A 135 -25.07 -42.83 -5.06
CA THR A 135 -23.70 -42.46 -5.44
C THR A 135 -23.34 -43.29 -6.67
N GLU A 136 -23.00 -42.63 -7.77
CA GLU A 136 -22.31 -43.27 -8.89
C GLU A 136 -20.97 -43.85 -8.39
N PRO A 137 -20.60 -45.08 -8.80
CA PRO A 137 -19.39 -45.73 -8.33
C PRO A 137 -18.14 -45.01 -8.88
N THR A 138 -17.34 -44.41 -8.02
CA THR A 138 -16.03 -43.88 -8.40
C THR A 138 -15.00 -45.00 -8.49
N CYS A 139 -14.15 -44.95 -9.52
CA CYS A 139 -13.07 -45.92 -9.71
C CYS A 139 -11.94 -45.64 -8.68
N LEU A 140 -11.83 -46.46 -7.63
CA LEU A 140 -10.79 -46.37 -6.62
C LEU A 140 -9.67 -47.36 -6.94
N LYS A 141 -8.41 -46.90 -6.88
CA LYS A 141 -7.22 -47.68 -7.15
C LYS A 141 -6.47 -47.97 -5.86
N TYR A 142 -6.20 -49.26 -5.60
CA TYR A 142 -5.33 -49.64 -4.49
C TYR A 142 -3.87 -49.71 -4.94
N PRO A 143 -2.93 -49.00 -4.29
CA PRO A 143 -1.56 -48.86 -4.79
C PRO A 143 -0.72 -50.14 -4.83
N SER A 144 -1.09 -51.14 -4.05
CA SER A 144 -0.30 -52.36 -3.85
C SER A 144 -0.78 -53.57 -4.66
N CYS A 145 -1.80 -53.46 -5.49
CA CYS A 145 -2.22 -54.55 -6.38
C CYS A 145 -2.71 -54.04 -7.74
N THR A 146 -2.72 -54.94 -8.74
CA THR A 146 -3.11 -54.66 -10.12
C THR A 146 -4.60 -54.86 -10.37
N TYR A 147 -5.39 -55.03 -9.31
CA TYR A 147 -6.84 -55.26 -9.42
C TYR A 147 -7.59 -53.95 -9.64
N TYR A 148 -8.46 -53.95 -10.65
CA TYR A 148 -9.31 -52.79 -11.02
C TYR A 148 -10.75 -53.24 -11.07
N GLU A 149 -11.56 -52.77 -10.12
CA GLU A 149 -13.02 -52.89 -10.16
C GLU A 149 -13.69 -51.63 -9.59
N TYR A 150 -14.89 -51.34 -10.07
CA TYR A 150 -15.71 -50.28 -9.49
C TYR A 150 -16.30 -50.76 -8.15
N MET A 151 -15.70 -50.30 -7.03
CA MET A 151 -16.11 -50.64 -5.69
C MET A 151 -16.52 -49.38 -4.91
N ASN A 152 -17.40 -49.59 -3.94
CA ASN A 152 -17.62 -48.57 -2.93
C ASN A 152 -16.54 -48.67 -1.84
N GLU A 153 -16.45 -47.67 -0.97
CA GLU A 153 -15.44 -47.58 0.07
C GLU A 153 -15.44 -48.75 1.06
N SER A 154 -16.62 -49.31 1.34
CA SER A 154 -16.81 -50.50 2.22
C SER A 154 -16.27 -51.79 1.60
N ASP A 155 -16.37 -51.95 0.28
CA ASP A 155 -15.89 -53.15 -0.41
C ASP A 155 -14.38 -53.04 -0.68
N LEU A 156 -13.84 -51.84 -0.86
CA LEU A 156 -12.41 -51.59 -0.91
C LEU A 156 -11.73 -51.94 0.44
N SER A 157 -12.37 -51.57 1.54
CA SER A 157 -11.88 -51.91 2.89
C SER A 157 -11.79 -53.44 3.11
N LYS A 158 -12.82 -54.19 2.66
CA LYS A 158 -12.81 -55.68 2.73
C LYS A 158 -11.76 -56.32 1.82
N HIS A 159 -11.43 -55.67 0.68
CA HIS A 159 -10.39 -56.11 -0.22
C HIS A 159 -8.98 -55.85 0.36
N VAL A 160 -8.79 -54.76 1.09
CA VAL A 160 -7.52 -54.37 1.72
C VAL A 160 -7.17 -55.32 2.89
N ASP A 161 -8.13 -55.78 3.69
CA ASP A 161 -7.91 -56.62 4.85
C ASP A 161 -7.13 -57.91 4.56
N PRO A 162 -7.34 -58.68 3.45
CA PRO A 162 -6.55 -59.86 3.13
C PRO A 162 -5.10 -59.54 2.75
N HIS A 163 -4.79 -58.36 2.23
CA HIS A 163 -3.44 -57.95 1.88
C HIS A 163 -2.60 -57.60 3.14
N HIS A 164 -3.25 -57.24 4.25
CA HIS A 164 -2.59 -56.89 5.49
C HIS A 164 -2.56 -58.03 6.52
N SER A 165 -3.27 -59.15 6.28
CA SER A 165 -3.37 -60.25 7.25
C SER A 165 -2.26 -61.31 7.19
N LYS A 166 -1.24 -61.15 6.38
CA LYS A 166 -0.07 -61.99 6.37
C LYS A 166 1.19 -61.20 6.74
N GLU A 167 1.64 -61.45 7.98
CA GLU A 167 2.94 -61.17 8.57
C GLU A 167 3.25 -59.73 9.05
N ASN A 168 3.22 -59.50 10.33
CA ASN A 168 4.40 -59.23 11.16
C ASN A 168 4.03 -58.55 12.48
N LYS A 169 4.62 -59.02 13.57
CA LYS A 169 4.57 -58.37 14.90
C LYS A 169 5.18 -56.94 14.93
N ASN A 170 5.68 -56.42 13.80
CA ASN A 170 6.22 -55.06 13.65
C ASN A 170 5.15 -54.03 13.20
N SER A 171 3.92 -54.44 12.83
CA SER A 171 2.93 -53.52 12.28
C SER A 171 2.36 -52.50 13.32
N SER A 172 2.47 -52.84 14.62
CA SER A 172 2.07 -51.92 15.69
C SER A 172 3.04 -50.74 15.83
N ASP A 173 4.32 -50.97 15.67
CA ASP A 173 5.35 -49.91 15.78
C ASP A 173 5.37 -48.99 14.56
N ASP A 174 5.17 -49.57 13.37
CA ASP A 174 5.06 -48.77 12.11
C ASP A 174 3.78 -47.93 12.12
N TYR A 175 2.67 -48.44 12.61
CA TYR A 175 1.42 -47.68 12.77
C TYR A 175 1.56 -46.55 13.80
N LEU A 176 2.18 -46.82 14.95
CA LEU A 176 2.48 -45.79 15.95
C LEU A 176 3.46 -44.74 15.44
N PHE A 177 4.42 -45.14 14.62
CA PHE A 177 5.36 -44.23 13.95
C PHE A 177 4.63 -43.35 12.95
N ALA A 178 3.75 -43.91 12.13
CA ALA A 178 2.92 -43.15 11.18
C ALA A 178 1.99 -42.16 11.89
N LEU A 179 1.39 -42.54 13.01
CA LEU A 179 0.59 -41.62 13.83
C LEU A 179 1.43 -40.47 14.38
N ARG A 180 2.64 -40.73 14.88
CA ARG A 180 3.54 -39.67 15.38
C ARG A 180 3.95 -38.71 14.26
N LEU A 181 4.27 -39.23 13.08
CA LEU A 181 4.60 -38.39 11.91
C LEU A 181 3.40 -37.51 11.52
N ASN A 182 2.19 -38.07 11.52
CA ASN A 182 0.98 -37.32 11.21
C ASN A 182 0.69 -36.24 12.27
N GLU A 183 0.84 -36.57 13.57
CA GLU A 183 0.73 -35.55 14.63
C GLU A 183 1.80 -34.47 14.53
N GLU A 184 3.02 -34.80 14.17
CA GLU A 184 4.10 -33.84 13.99
C GLU A 184 3.83 -32.92 12.79
N GLU A 185 3.32 -33.49 11.70
CA GLU A 185 2.90 -32.73 10.53
C GLU A 185 1.74 -31.79 10.82
N LEU A 186 0.71 -32.26 11.56
CA LEU A 186 -0.41 -31.44 12.02
C LEU A 186 0.07 -30.30 12.91
N ARG A 187 0.95 -30.55 13.89
CA ARG A 187 1.54 -29.49 14.73
C ARG A 187 2.34 -28.49 13.91
N LYS A 188 3.07 -28.95 12.89
CA LYS A 188 3.81 -28.08 11.97
C LYS A 188 2.85 -27.20 11.18
N ARG A 189 1.79 -27.77 10.60
CA ARG A 189 0.74 -27.03 9.87
C ARG A 189 0.03 -26.02 10.76
N ASP A 190 -0.30 -26.38 12.01
CA ASP A 190 -0.90 -25.45 12.99
C ASP A 190 0.07 -24.30 13.32
N GLY A 191 1.36 -24.60 13.48
CA GLY A 191 2.39 -23.59 13.69
C GLY A 191 2.51 -22.64 12.49
N GLU A 192 2.51 -23.19 11.27
CA GLU A 192 2.55 -22.41 10.02
C GLU A 192 1.28 -21.56 9.86
N MET A 193 0.11 -22.09 10.19
CA MET A 193 -1.17 -21.37 10.16
C MET A 193 -1.21 -20.23 11.19
N LYS A 194 -0.71 -20.46 12.42
CA LYS A 194 -0.58 -19.39 13.43
C LYS A 194 0.36 -18.29 12.98
N ASN A 195 1.51 -18.66 12.40
CA ASN A 195 2.46 -17.70 11.84
C ASN A 195 1.86 -16.95 10.65
N PHE A 196 1.11 -17.61 9.78
CA PHE A 196 0.41 -17.01 8.66
C PHE A 196 -0.66 -16.01 9.12
N ASN A 197 -1.45 -16.36 10.14
CA ASN A 197 -2.45 -15.46 10.73
C ASN A 197 -1.79 -14.26 11.44
N LEU A 198 -0.65 -14.47 12.09
CA LEU A 198 0.13 -13.37 12.66
C LEU A 198 0.62 -12.43 11.56
N LEU A 199 1.15 -12.97 10.45
CA LEU A 199 1.55 -12.19 9.28
C LEU A 199 0.36 -11.46 8.66
N LYS A 200 -0.79 -12.11 8.50
CA LYS A 200 -2.02 -11.46 8.01
C LYS A 200 -2.37 -10.21 8.84
N ARG A 201 -2.36 -10.32 10.16
CA ARG A 201 -2.61 -9.18 11.06
C ARG A 201 -1.53 -8.11 10.90
N GLN A 202 -0.26 -8.52 10.83
CA GLN A 202 0.87 -7.61 10.68
C GLN A 202 0.82 -6.82 9.36
N TYR A 203 0.37 -7.46 8.26
CA TYR A 203 0.20 -6.82 6.95
C TYR A 203 -1.19 -6.17 6.78
N GLY A 204 -1.98 -6.06 7.84
CA GLY A 204 -3.29 -5.40 7.80
C GLY A 204 -4.30 -6.06 6.87
N MET A 205 -4.15 -7.35 6.54
CA MET A 205 -5.05 -8.08 5.64
C MET A 205 -6.48 -8.21 6.19
N GLU A 206 -6.63 -8.11 7.52
CA GLU A 206 -7.91 -8.10 8.22
C GLU A 206 -8.43 -6.68 8.50
N ASN A 207 -7.68 -5.64 8.08
CA ASN A 207 -8.09 -4.25 8.28
C ASN A 207 -9.19 -3.90 7.27
N GLU A 208 -10.41 -3.80 7.75
CA GLU A 208 -11.55 -3.31 6.98
C GLU A 208 -11.52 -1.79 6.81
N GLY A 209 -12.21 -1.31 5.79
CA GLY A 209 -12.33 0.11 5.49
C GLY A 209 -11.30 0.62 4.49
N SER A 210 -11.55 1.82 3.99
CA SER A 210 -10.73 2.50 2.97
C SER A 210 -9.83 3.57 3.55
N PHE A 211 -8.92 4.10 2.73
CA PHE A 211 -8.13 5.29 3.04
C PHE A 211 -9.03 6.48 3.40
N GLY A 212 -10.09 6.73 2.60
CA GLY A 212 -11.01 7.84 2.83
C GLY A 212 -11.78 7.71 4.15
N GLU A 213 -12.31 6.52 4.44
CA GLU A 213 -13.02 6.26 5.71
C GLU A 213 -12.12 6.45 6.92
N GLN A 214 -10.88 5.96 6.87
CA GLN A 214 -9.92 6.18 7.93
C GLN A 214 -9.57 7.66 8.07
N SER A 215 -9.37 8.39 6.95
CA SER A 215 -9.09 9.83 6.95
C SER A 215 -10.18 10.58 7.68
N ILE A 216 -11.44 10.38 7.29
CA ILE A 216 -12.59 11.06 7.90
C ILE A 216 -12.68 10.75 9.39
N SER A 217 -12.65 9.46 9.76
CA SER A 217 -12.76 9.05 11.16
C SER A 217 -11.61 9.58 12.05
N GLN A 218 -10.40 9.64 11.54
CA GLN A 218 -9.26 10.18 12.31
C GLN A 218 -9.29 11.71 12.39
N MET A 219 -9.73 12.40 11.33
CA MET A 219 -9.93 13.86 11.36
C MET A 219 -11.06 14.26 12.32
N GLU A 220 -12.19 13.54 12.34
CA GLU A 220 -13.27 13.73 13.30
C GLU A 220 -12.77 13.60 14.74
N ARG A 221 -11.93 12.58 14.99
CA ARG A 221 -11.30 12.40 16.28
C ARG A 221 -10.34 13.53 16.62
N ALA A 222 -9.56 14.03 15.66
CA ALA A 222 -8.65 15.15 15.85
C ALA A 222 -9.40 16.46 16.16
N VAL A 223 -10.59 16.67 15.58
CA VAL A 223 -11.49 17.78 15.95
C VAL A 223 -11.98 17.61 17.39
N TYR A 224 -12.45 16.41 17.75
CA TYR A 224 -12.90 16.11 19.10
C TYR A 224 -11.79 16.34 20.15
N ASP A 225 -10.55 15.93 19.84
CA ASP A 225 -9.41 16.12 20.71
C ASP A 225 -8.87 17.58 20.70
N GLY A 226 -9.40 18.43 19.81
CA GLY A 226 -8.98 19.82 19.64
C GLY A 226 -7.59 19.99 19.00
N GLU A 227 -7.14 18.98 18.25
CA GLU A 227 -5.86 18.99 17.52
C GLU A 227 -5.96 19.78 16.22
N ILE A 228 -7.13 19.74 15.56
CA ILE A 228 -7.45 20.54 14.37
C ILE A 228 -8.75 21.30 14.59
N SER A 229 -8.91 22.44 13.91
CA SER A 229 -10.15 23.19 13.92
C SER A 229 -11.22 22.51 13.06
N VAL A 230 -12.50 22.80 13.32
CA VAL A 230 -13.62 22.36 12.46
C VAL A 230 -13.40 22.83 11.02
N MET A 231 -12.83 24.01 10.86
CA MET A 231 -12.46 24.57 9.58
C MET A 231 -11.44 23.70 8.84
N ASP A 232 -10.31 23.37 9.51
CA ASP A 232 -9.27 22.55 8.92
C ASP A 232 -9.83 21.18 8.50
N TYR A 233 -10.75 20.60 9.30
CA TYR A 233 -11.46 19.39 8.96
C TYR A 233 -12.20 19.49 7.61
N HIS A 234 -12.97 20.57 7.39
CA HIS A 234 -13.70 20.74 6.14
C HIS A 234 -12.75 20.97 4.95
N VAL A 235 -11.69 21.76 5.14
CA VAL A 235 -10.66 21.98 4.10
C VAL A 235 -9.95 20.69 3.73
N GLU A 236 -9.53 19.89 4.72
CA GLU A 236 -8.86 18.61 4.47
C GLU A 236 -9.80 17.58 3.83
N LYS A 237 -11.07 17.55 4.22
CA LYS A 237 -12.10 16.71 3.60
C LYS A 237 -12.33 17.06 2.12
N LEU A 238 -12.30 18.36 1.77
CA LEU A 238 -12.37 18.79 0.37
C LEU A 238 -11.15 18.35 -0.44
N LYS A 239 -9.94 18.54 0.10
CA LYS A 239 -8.71 18.08 -0.54
C LYS A 239 -8.70 16.56 -0.74
N LEU A 240 -9.23 15.81 0.21
CA LEU A 240 -9.40 14.37 0.07
C LEU A 240 -10.29 14.01 -1.13
N LYS A 241 -11.43 14.67 -1.29
CA LYS A 241 -12.32 14.47 -2.45
C LYS A 241 -11.67 14.89 -3.77
N GLU A 242 -10.95 16.00 -3.78
CA GLU A 242 -10.19 16.46 -4.95
C GLU A 242 -9.13 15.43 -5.34
N SER A 243 -8.41 14.87 -4.37
CA SER A 243 -7.45 13.79 -4.56
C SER A 243 -8.09 12.51 -5.13
N GLU A 244 -9.28 12.16 -4.69
CA GLU A 244 -10.03 11.01 -5.23
C GLU A 244 -10.44 11.22 -6.69
N ILE A 245 -10.83 12.44 -7.07
CA ILE A 245 -11.24 12.81 -8.43
C ILE A 245 -10.04 12.92 -9.36
N SER A 246 -8.99 13.64 -8.94
CA SER A 246 -7.79 13.85 -9.75
C SER A 246 -6.92 12.62 -9.85
N GLY A 247 -7.00 11.72 -8.86
CA GLY A 247 -6.11 10.56 -8.70
C GLY A 247 -4.71 10.92 -8.20
N MET A 248 -4.47 12.20 -7.87
CA MET A 248 -3.19 12.70 -7.34
C MET A 248 -3.27 12.84 -5.82
N ASP A 249 -2.11 12.83 -5.15
CA ASP A 249 -2.04 13.04 -3.69
C ASP A 249 -2.54 14.45 -3.32
N ASP A 250 -3.12 14.61 -2.13
CA ASP A 250 -3.64 15.89 -1.63
C ASP A 250 -2.54 16.90 -1.25
N GLY A 251 -1.29 16.45 -1.19
CA GLY A 251 -0.12 17.26 -0.84
C GLY A 251 -0.01 17.69 0.62
N ILE A 252 -0.98 17.35 1.49
CA ILE A 252 -1.01 17.80 2.90
C ILE A 252 0.20 17.26 3.68
N SER A 253 0.59 16.01 3.42
CA SER A 253 1.69 15.34 4.13
C SER A 253 3.05 15.48 3.44
N VAL A 254 3.13 16.24 2.34
CA VAL A 254 4.32 16.34 1.49
C VAL A 254 5.25 17.46 1.97
N THR A 255 6.54 17.16 2.05
CA THR A 255 7.61 18.16 2.13
C THR A 255 8.42 18.12 0.86
N PHE A 256 8.32 19.17 0.06
CA PHE A 256 8.97 19.25 -1.24
C PHE A 256 10.47 19.54 -1.12
N ASP A 257 11.22 19.16 -2.15
CA ASP A 257 12.61 19.59 -2.39
C ASP A 257 13.58 19.35 -1.21
N ILE A 258 13.53 18.14 -0.63
CA ILE A 258 14.34 17.79 0.56
C ILE A 258 15.84 17.83 0.28
N LEU A 259 16.26 17.35 -0.89
CA LEU A 259 17.65 17.00 -1.15
C LEU A 259 18.63 18.20 -1.12
N PRO A 260 18.32 19.38 -1.67
CA PRO A 260 19.23 20.52 -1.63
C PRO A 260 19.57 20.97 -0.22
N THR A 261 18.57 20.98 0.68
CA THR A 261 18.76 21.36 2.08
C THR A 261 19.50 20.28 2.86
N LEU A 262 19.17 19.00 2.61
CA LEU A 262 19.85 17.87 3.23
C LEU A 262 21.35 17.83 2.87
N LYS A 263 21.70 18.09 1.60
CA LYS A 263 23.09 18.20 1.14
C LYS A 263 23.86 19.30 1.90
N LYS A 264 23.25 20.48 2.07
CA LYS A 264 23.84 21.58 2.84
C LYS A 264 24.08 21.20 4.31
N LEU A 265 23.10 20.57 4.96
CA LEU A 265 23.20 20.14 6.35
C LEU A 265 24.28 19.06 6.54
N CYS A 266 24.38 18.10 5.63
CA CYS A 266 25.44 17.09 5.67
C CYS A 266 26.83 17.70 5.45
N TYR A 267 26.95 18.70 4.59
CA TYR A 267 28.22 19.41 4.36
C TYR A 267 28.69 20.20 5.59
N ILE A 268 27.77 20.84 6.30
CA ILE A 268 28.08 21.61 7.52
C ILE A 268 28.41 20.68 8.72
N SER A 269 27.96 19.42 8.65
CA SER A 269 28.13 18.46 9.76
C SER A 269 29.61 18.13 10.01
N ASN A 270 30.08 18.39 11.23
CA ASN A 270 31.51 18.24 11.60
C ASN A 270 31.99 16.79 11.58
N ASP A 271 31.12 15.80 11.72
CA ASP A 271 31.45 14.38 11.80
C ASP A 271 31.50 13.68 10.43
N THR A 272 30.96 14.30 9.37
CA THR A 272 30.91 13.76 8.01
C THR A 272 32.20 14.07 7.26
N GLN A 273 32.82 13.04 6.66
CA GLN A 273 33.96 13.15 5.77
C GLN A 273 33.51 13.36 4.32
N ARG A 274 32.60 12.50 3.86
CA ARG A 274 32.01 12.53 2.52
C ARG A 274 30.55 12.11 2.60
N SER A 275 29.73 12.62 1.69
CA SER A 275 28.34 12.23 1.53
C SER A 275 28.02 12.05 0.05
N TYR A 276 27.22 11.02 -0.26
CA TYR A 276 26.77 10.66 -1.58
C TYR A 276 25.24 10.58 -1.59
N PHE A 277 24.60 10.99 -2.66
CA PHE A 277 23.16 11.16 -2.74
C PHE A 277 22.62 10.64 -4.07
N CYS A 278 21.30 10.39 -4.12
CA CYS A 278 20.61 10.17 -5.38
C CYS A 278 20.75 11.39 -6.31
N SER A 279 20.64 11.14 -7.61
CA SER A 279 20.94 12.13 -8.65
C SER A 279 19.97 13.28 -8.69
N SER A 280 18.67 13.01 -8.51
CA SER A 280 17.60 14.01 -8.58
C SER A 280 17.07 14.39 -7.22
N ASN A 281 16.33 15.49 -7.19
CA ASN A 281 15.54 15.87 -6.04
C ASN A 281 14.50 14.80 -5.66
N ILE A 282 14.01 14.88 -4.44
CA ILE A 282 13.02 13.97 -3.88
C ILE A 282 12.14 14.71 -2.88
N ASP A 283 10.87 14.36 -2.85
CA ASP A 283 9.91 14.86 -1.89
C ASP A 283 9.70 13.82 -0.79
N HIS A 284 9.49 14.28 0.44
CA HIS A 284 9.13 13.42 1.55
C HIS A 284 7.61 13.35 1.66
N TYR A 285 7.07 12.13 1.67
CA TYR A 285 5.67 11.83 1.92
C TYR A 285 5.52 11.24 3.31
N GLY A 286 5.02 12.03 4.27
CA GLY A 286 4.68 11.57 5.60
C GLY A 286 3.35 10.81 5.63
N SER A 287 3.11 10.02 6.67
CA SER A 287 1.80 9.42 6.91
C SER A 287 0.77 10.51 7.23
N SER A 288 -0.42 10.38 6.66
CA SER A 288 -1.59 11.23 6.92
C SER A 288 -2.62 10.51 7.81
N TYR A 289 -3.75 11.14 8.05
CA TYR A 289 -4.86 10.52 8.79
C TYR A 289 -5.32 9.20 8.15
N GLY A 290 -5.35 9.11 6.82
CA GLY A 290 -5.90 7.98 6.07
C GLY A 290 -5.02 6.75 6.01
N ASP A 291 -3.71 6.90 6.21
CA ASP A 291 -2.73 5.81 6.01
C ASP A 291 -1.86 5.52 7.23
N LYS A 292 -2.11 6.19 8.35
CA LYS A 292 -1.38 5.94 9.60
C LYS A 292 -1.50 4.48 10.02
N GLY A 293 -0.34 3.83 10.16
CA GLY A 293 -0.23 2.43 10.59
C GLY A 293 -0.15 1.40 9.47
N TRP A 294 -0.38 1.78 8.18
CA TRP A 294 -0.32 0.81 7.07
C TRP A 294 0.26 1.36 5.77
N GLY A 295 0.25 2.67 5.56
CA GLY A 295 0.55 3.30 4.27
C GLY A 295 2.02 3.44 3.92
N CYS A 296 2.98 3.02 4.78
CA CYS A 296 4.40 3.28 4.57
C CYS A 296 4.93 2.80 3.20
N GLY A 297 4.48 1.64 2.71
CA GLY A 297 4.86 1.12 1.40
C GLY A 297 4.45 2.06 0.26
N TYR A 298 3.22 2.56 0.30
CA TYR A 298 2.69 3.50 -0.70
C TYR A 298 3.41 4.87 -0.63
N ARG A 299 3.64 5.39 0.58
CA ARG A 299 4.36 6.66 0.77
C ARG A 299 5.79 6.60 0.25
N ASN A 300 6.49 5.49 0.48
CA ASN A 300 7.81 5.27 -0.11
C ASN A 300 7.76 5.12 -1.64
N LEU A 301 6.71 4.49 -2.20
CA LEU A 301 6.49 4.46 -3.65
C LEU A 301 6.29 5.87 -4.22
N GLN A 302 5.52 6.74 -3.54
CA GLN A 302 5.37 8.14 -3.90
C GLN A 302 6.72 8.88 -3.89
N MET A 303 7.55 8.66 -2.86
CA MET A 303 8.91 9.23 -2.80
C MET A 303 9.78 8.76 -3.98
N LEU A 304 9.74 7.48 -4.36
CA LEU A 304 10.47 7.00 -5.53
C LEU A 304 9.98 7.67 -6.81
N ILE A 305 8.65 7.77 -7.01
CA ILE A 305 8.06 8.42 -8.18
C ILE A 305 8.47 9.89 -8.24
N SER A 306 8.43 10.63 -7.11
CA SER A 306 8.81 12.04 -7.05
C SER A 306 10.26 12.28 -7.48
N SER A 307 11.14 11.29 -7.27
CA SER A 307 12.54 11.37 -7.67
C SER A 307 12.76 10.94 -9.12
N ILE A 308 12.25 9.76 -9.53
CA ILE A 308 12.53 9.24 -10.88
C ILE A 308 11.86 10.05 -12.00
N GLN A 309 10.83 10.84 -11.71
CA GLN A 309 10.20 11.74 -12.69
C GLN A 309 11.18 12.79 -13.27
N TYR A 310 12.30 13.06 -12.59
CA TYR A 310 13.35 13.95 -13.14
C TYR A 310 14.17 13.26 -14.23
N GLN A 311 14.13 11.94 -14.35
CA GLN A 311 14.74 11.22 -15.45
C GLN A 311 13.80 11.19 -16.67
N ARG A 312 14.30 11.63 -17.83
CA ARG A 312 13.49 11.90 -19.02
C ARG A 312 12.66 10.70 -19.51
N ASN A 313 13.26 9.51 -19.58
CA ASN A 313 12.57 8.32 -20.08
C ASN A 313 11.52 7.84 -19.08
N ALA A 314 11.85 7.81 -17.78
CA ALA A 314 10.91 7.45 -16.73
C ALA A 314 9.73 8.44 -16.69
N ARG A 315 9.98 9.74 -16.81
CA ARG A 315 8.94 10.76 -16.89
C ARG A 315 7.99 10.51 -18.06
N SER A 316 8.53 10.29 -19.27
CA SER A 316 7.71 9.99 -20.45
C SER A 316 6.79 8.80 -20.24
N ILE A 317 7.32 7.74 -19.61
CA ILE A 317 6.56 6.53 -19.30
C ILE A 317 5.49 6.81 -18.24
N LEU A 318 5.85 7.42 -17.11
CA LEU A 318 4.90 7.71 -16.02
C LEU A 318 3.76 8.62 -16.52
N SER A 319 4.08 9.62 -17.37
CA SER A 319 3.08 10.49 -17.99
C SER A 319 2.16 9.73 -18.96
N LYS A 320 2.71 8.81 -19.78
CA LYS A 320 1.92 7.93 -20.68
C LYS A 320 0.86 7.11 -19.91
N PHE A 321 1.17 6.72 -18.69
CA PHE A 321 0.25 5.98 -17.82
C PHE A 321 -0.61 6.87 -16.93
N ASN A 322 -0.58 8.21 -17.10
CA ASN A 322 -1.31 9.19 -16.30
C ASN A 322 -0.97 9.13 -14.79
N LEU A 323 0.25 8.73 -14.46
CA LEU A 323 0.74 8.68 -13.08
C LEU A 323 1.36 10.00 -12.62
N ILE A 324 1.74 10.87 -13.55
CA ILE A 324 2.25 12.22 -13.31
C ILE A 324 1.78 13.17 -14.41
N SER A 325 1.83 14.47 -14.15
CA SER A 325 1.57 15.49 -15.16
C SER A 325 2.70 15.52 -16.21
N SER A 326 2.36 15.65 -17.48
CA SER A 326 3.35 15.80 -18.57
C SER A 326 4.07 17.16 -18.53
N HIS A 327 3.42 18.20 -18.02
CA HIS A 327 3.84 19.59 -18.14
C HIS A 327 4.41 20.18 -16.85
N ASP A 328 4.08 19.64 -15.68
CA ASP A 328 4.50 20.16 -14.39
C ASP A 328 5.49 19.21 -13.70
N LEU A 329 6.69 19.71 -13.38
CA LEU A 329 7.71 18.99 -12.61
C LEU A 329 7.42 19.02 -11.10
N ASN A 330 6.63 19.98 -10.65
CA ASN A 330 6.30 20.16 -9.25
C ASN A 330 4.95 19.52 -8.88
N CYS A 331 4.45 18.60 -9.72
CA CYS A 331 3.22 17.88 -9.40
C CYS A 331 3.46 16.86 -8.28
N VAL A 332 2.48 16.72 -7.42
CA VAL A 332 2.44 15.64 -6.43
C VAL A 332 2.36 14.27 -7.12
N SER A 333 2.83 13.24 -6.43
CA SER A 333 2.73 11.86 -6.90
C SER A 333 1.28 11.36 -6.89
N PRO A 334 0.98 10.22 -7.55
CA PRO A 334 -0.35 9.62 -7.52
C PRO A 334 -0.81 9.35 -6.09
N SER A 335 -2.12 9.46 -5.85
CA SER A 335 -2.72 9.14 -4.55
C SER A 335 -2.55 7.66 -4.20
N ILE A 336 -2.62 7.32 -2.90
CA ILE A 336 -2.59 5.93 -2.44
C ILE A 336 -3.66 5.09 -3.15
N CYS A 337 -4.87 5.62 -3.31
CA CYS A 337 -5.95 4.94 -4.02
C CYS A 337 -5.61 4.65 -5.49
N THR A 338 -4.95 5.57 -6.16
CA THR A 338 -4.48 5.38 -7.55
C THR A 338 -3.38 4.32 -7.61
N LEU A 339 -2.42 4.35 -6.68
CA LEU A 339 -1.37 3.33 -6.59
C LEU A 339 -1.94 1.94 -6.32
N GLN A 340 -2.94 1.82 -5.44
CA GLN A 340 -3.65 0.56 -5.17
C GLN A 340 -4.28 0.00 -6.45
N LYS A 341 -5.02 0.82 -7.20
CA LYS A 341 -5.62 0.42 -8.49
C LYS A 341 -4.57 0.00 -9.52
N ALA A 342 -3.45 0.72 -9.57
CA ALA A 342 -2.36 0.43 -10.51
C ALA A 342 -1.67 -0.91 -10.19
N ILE A 343 -1.45 -1.23 -8.91
CA ILE A 343 -0.89 -2.52 -8.48
C ILE A 343 -1.88 -3.67 -8.79
N GLU A 344 -3.18 -3.51 -8.50
CA GLU A 344 -4.18 -4.50 -8.87
C GLU A 344 -4.22 -4.76 -10.39
N LYS A 345 -4.09 -3.69 -11.18
CA LYS A 345 -4.02 -3.80 -12.65
C LYS A 345 -2.76 -4.58 -13.07
N ALA A 346 -1.62 -4.33 -12.41
CA ALA A 346 -0.39 -5.09 -12.65
C ALA A 346 -0.58 -6.59 -12.38
N TRP A 347 -1.17 -6.97 -11.26
CA TRP A 347 -1.50 -8.37 -10.94
C TRP A 347 -2.42 -9.00 -11.98
N LYS A 348 -3.51 -8.30 -12.38
CA LYS A 348 -4.42 -8.76 -13.44
C LYS A 348 -3.74 -8.94 -14.80
N SER A 349 -2.67 -8.17 -15.05
CA SER A 349 -1.83 -8.31 -16.25
C SER A 349 -0.75 -9.40 -16.12
N GLY A 350 -0.74 -10.13 -14.99
CA GLY A 350 0.14 -11.27 -14.74
C GLY A 350 1.48 -10.92 -14.08
N TYR A 351 1.69 -9.68 -13.64
CA TYR A 351 2.88 -9.30 -12.88
C TYR A 351 2.68 -9.68 -11.41
N ASP A 352 3.58 -10.48 -10.85
CA ASP A 352 3.52 -10.94 -9.44
C ASP A 352 2.15 -11.52 -9.03
N THR A 353 1.66 -12.49 -9.77
CA THR A 353 0.37 -13.14 -9.45
C THR A 353 0.36 -13.79 -8.07
N VAL A 354 1.52 -14.32 -7.63
CA VAL A 354 1.66 -14.95 -6.31
C VAL A 354 1.46 -13.93 -5.19
N GLY A 355 2.09 -12.74 -5.28
CA GLY A 355 1.86 -11.64 -4.33
C GLY A 355 0.41 -11.17 -4.36
N GLY A 356 -0.18 -11.08 -5.56
CA GLY A 356 -1.60 -10.78 -5.74
C GLY A 356 -2.52 -11.78 -5.02
N GLU A 357 -2.29 -13.07 -5.18
CA GLU A 357 -3.04 -14.13 -4.49
C GLU A 357 -2.88 -14.06 -2.97
N GLN A 358 -1.66 -13.84 -2.47
CA GLN A 358 -1.38 -13.70 -1.03
C GLN A 358 -2.16 -12.52 -0.41
N LEU A 359 -2.35 -11.44 -1.17
CA LEU A 359 -3.13 -10.28 -0.75
C LEU A 359 -4.61 -10.35 -1.17
N GLY A 360 -5.06 -11.51 -1.68
CA GLY A 360 -6.46 -11.73 -2.10
C GLY A 360 -6.87 -10.92 -3.33
N GLY A 361 -5.92 -10.51 -4.17
CA GLY A 361 -6.14 -9.80 -5.44
C GLY A 361 -6.74 -8.40 -5.33
N LYS A 362 -6.90 -7.87 -4.10
CA LYS A 362 -7.58 -6.59 -3.85
C LYS A 362 -6.80 -5.73 -2.85
N LEU A 363 -6.48 -4.51 -3.27
CA LEU A 363 -5.89 -3.44 -2.46
C LEU A 363 -6.78 -2.21 -2.38
N HIS A 364 -7.41 -1.84 -3.50
CA HIS A 364 -8.28 -0.66 -3.56
C HIS A 364 -9.44 -0.78 -2.58
N GLN A 365 -9.68 0.27 -1.84
CA GLN A 365 -10.63 0.31 -0.71
C GLN A 365 -10.30 -0.67 0.42
N THR A 366 -9.01 -0.96 0.63
CA THR A 366 -8.52 -1.71 1.79
C THR A 366 -7.36 -0.96 2.44
N ARG A 367 -7.01 -1.35 3.67
CA ARG A 367 -5.85 -0.83 4.41
C ARG A 367 -4.71 -1.86 4.46
N LYS A 368 -4.57 -2.64 3.39
CA LYS A 368 -3.52 -3.65 3.29
C LYS A 368 -2.16 -3.01 3.05
N TRP A 369 -1.17 -3.55 3.70
CA TRP A 369 0.22 -3.17 3.51
C TRP A 369 0.72 -3.72 2.17
N ILE A 370 1.67 -3.00 1.59
CA ILE A 370 2.45 -3.46 0.44
C ILE A 370 3.93 -3.52 0.80
N GLY A 371 4.69 -4.35 0.10
CA GLY A 371 6.11 -4.54 0.29
C GLY A 371 6.91 -4.44 -1.01
N ALA A 372 8.11 -5.01 -1.00
CA ALA A 372 9.05 -4.94 -2.12
C ALA A 372 8.48 -5.55 -3.41
N THR A 373 7.69 -6.62 -3.31
CA THR A 373 7.13 -7.31 -4.48
C THR A 373 6.08 -6.47 -5.19
N GLU A 374 5.19 -5.81 -4.46
CA GLU A 374 4.18 -4.93 -5.03
C GLU A 374 4.81 -3.68 -5.67
N ILE A 375 5.91 -3.16 -5.08
CA ILE A 375 6.68 -2.06 -5.69
C ILE A 375 7.27 -2.48 -7.03
N VAL A 376 7.85 -3.69 -7.11
CA VAL A 376 8.38 -4.23 -8.37
C VAL A 376 7.28 -4.50 -9.37
N ALA A 377 6.17 -5.12 -8.96
CA ALA A 377 5.02 -5.37 -9.84
C ALA A 377 4.48 -4.06 -10.45
N PHE A 378 4.35 -3.01 -9.60
CA PHE A 378 3.94 -1.68 -10.06
C PHE A 378 4.89 -1.14 -11.14
N PHE A 379 6.19 -1.06 -10.85
CA PHE A 379 7.16 -0.46 -11.77
C PHE A 379 7.30 -1.28 -13.06
N THR A 380 7.39 -2.61 -12.97
CA THR A 380 7.54 -3.48 -14.15
C THR A 380 6.34 -3.39 -15.08
N ALA A 381 5.11 -3.37 -14.53
CA ALA A 381 3.89 -3.17 -15.32
C ALA A 381 3.84 -1.80 -16.02
N HIS A 382 4.55 -0.82 -15.49
CA HIS A 382 4.69 0.51 -16.08
C HIS A 382 6.03 0.69 -16.82
N GLN A 383 6.62 -0.39 -17.35
CA GLN A 383 7.84 -0.38 -18.19
C GLN A 383 9.07 0.24 -17.48
N ILE A 384 9.10 0.26 -16.16
CA ILE A 384 10.25 0.71 -15.36
C ILE A 384 10.92 -0.54 -14.76
N ARG A 385 12.21 -0.70 -15.04
CA ARG A 385 13.00 -1.84 -14.59
C ARG A 385 13.44 -1.66 -13.14
N THR A 386 13.24 -2.71 -12.35
CA THR A 386 13.61 -2.76 -10.93
C THR A 386 14.28 -4.08 -10.60
N GLN A 387 15.08 -4.07 -9.52
CA GLN A 387 15.72 -5.27 -8.99
C GLN A 387 15.59 -5.32 -7.48
N ILE A 388 15.34 -6.52 -6.91
CA ILE A 388 15.28 -6.74 -5.47
C ILE A 388 16.60 -7.38 -5.01
N PHE A 389 17.18 -6.77 -3.96
CA PHE A 389 18.33 -7.29 -3.24
C PHE A 389 17.89 -7.76 -1.86
N ASP A 390 18.14 -9.04 -1.56
CA ASP A 390 17.68 -9.70 -0.32
C ASP A 390 18.84 -9.92 0.64
N PHE A 391 18.79 -9.25 1.80
CA PHE A 391 19.70 -9.41 2.93
C PHE A 391 18.99 -10.28 3.97
N HIS A 392 18.97 -11.58 3.74
CA HIS A 392 18.15 -12.55 4.46
C HIS A 392 18.62 -12.86 5.89
N SER A 393 19.84 -12.47 6.24
CA SER A 393 20.42 -12.66 7.57
C SER A 393 21.41 -11.55 7.91
N PRO A 394 21.56 -11.23 9.21
CA PRO A 394 22.62 -10.33 9.66
C PRO A 394 23.99 -10.82 9.22
N SER A 395 24.81 -9.91 8.68
CA SER A 395 26.19 -10.20 8.24
C SER A 395 27.25 -9.79 9.27
N GLY A 396 26.84 -9.21 10.39
CA GLY A 396 27.72 -8.74 11.48
C GLY A 396 27.28 -9.20 12.86
N SER A 397 28.06 -8.83 13.87
CA SER A 397 27.73 -9.10 15.28
C SER A 397 26.50 -8.30 15.73
N ASN A 398 25.81 -8.80 16.78
CA ASN A 398 24.65 -8.13 17.40
C ASN A 398 23.53 -7.80 16.41
N GLU A 399 23.22 -8.72 15.47
CA GLU A 399 22.16 -8.60 14.46
C GLU A 399 22.33 -7.38 13.52
N THR A 400 23.56 -6.92 13.31
CA THR A 400 23.86 -5.81 12.42
C THR A 400 24.03 -6.27 10.97
N HIS A 401 23.91 -5.33 10.00
CA HIS A 401 23.98 -5.60 8.57
C HIS A 401 25.11 -4.79 7.87
N PRO A 402 26.40 -5.02 8.18
CA PRO A 402 27.50 -4.32 7.50
C PRO A 402 27.51 -4.54 5.99
N ALA A 403 27.13 -5.72 5.49
CA ALA A 403 27.01 -5.99 4.06
C ALA A 403 26.00 -5.06 3.38
N LEU A 404 24.83 -4.81 4.00
CA LEU A 404 23.84 -3.85 3.50
C LEU A 404 24.43 -2.43 3.40
N PHE A 405 25.12 -1.97 4.45
CA PHE A 405 25.73 -0.64 4.45
C PHE A 405 26.81 -0.50 3.39
N LYS A 406 27.65 -1.52 3.22
CA LYS A 406 28.69 -1.55 2.18
C LYS A 406 28.06 -1.54 0.79
N TRP A 407 27.04 -2.35 0.56
CA TRP A 407 26.32 -2.43 -0.70
C TRP A 407 25.67 -1.07 -1.06
N VAL A 408 25.02 -0.40 -0.08
CA VAL A 408 24.42 0.93 -0.29
C VAL A 408 25.50 1.97 -0.59
N LEU A 409 26.65 1.93 0.08
CA LEU A 409 27.77 2.83 -0.24
C LEU A 409 28.23 2.61 -1.69
N GLU A 410 28.41 1.37 -2.11
CA GLU A 410 28.83 1.02 -3.46
C GLU A 410 27.81 1.48 -4.50
N TYR A 411 26.52 1.30 -4.24
CA TYR A 411 25.43 1.78 -5.09
C TYR A 411 25.52 3.29 -5.37
N PHE A 412 25.76 4.10 -4.36
CA PHE A 412 25.85 5.56 -4.51
C PHE A 412 27.22 6.07 -4.99
N THR A 413 28.29 5.28 -4.87
CA THR A 413 29.64 5.69 -5.28
C THR A 413 30.09 5.11 -6.62
N ASN A 414 29.68 3.90 -6.92
CA ASN A 414 30.04 3.19 -8.15
C ASN A 414 28.84 2.41 -8.72
N PRO A 415 27.81 3.09 -9.23
CA PRO A 415 26.59 2.46 -9.70
C PRO A 415 26.81 1.45 -10.83
N LEU A 416 27.88 1.61 -11.62
CA LEU A 416 28.22 0.72 -12.74
C LEU A 416 28.70 -0.66 -12.27
N SER A 417 29.13 -0.81 -11.02
CA SER A 417 29.57 -2.10 -10.45
C SER A 417 28.40 -3.04 -10.08
N ILE A 418 27.20 -2.50 -9.98
CA ILE A 418 26.00 -3.22 -9.50
C ILE A 418 25.21 -3.87 -10.66
N GLU A 419 25.80 -4.02 -11.82
CA GLU A 419 25.20 -4.51 -13.08
C GLU A 419 24.15 -3.54 -13.67
N THR A 420 24.28 -3.31 -14.93
CA THR A 420 23.25 -2.95 -15.88
C THR A 420 23.23 -1.49 -16.35
N ASP A 421 22.57 -1.33 -17.47
CA ASP A 421 22.14 -0.13 -18.14
C ASP A 421 21.35 0.80 -17.20
N PHE A 422 22.05 1.42 -16.24
CA PHE A 422 21.47 2.47 -15.43
C PHE A 422 20.88 3.55 -16.34
N PHE A 423 19.84 4.19 -15.88
CA PHE A 423 19.40 5.44 -16.46
C PHE A 423 20.61 6.35 -16.69
N LYS A 424 20.66 6.96 -17.86
CA LYS A 424 21.60 8.04 -18.11
C LYS A 424 20.85 9.36 -18.04
N ASP A 425 21.50 10.36 -17.48
CA ASP A 425 21.01 11.74 -17.55
C ASP A 425 21.22 12.33 -18.97
N SER A 426 20.89 13.61 -19.17
CA SER A 426 21.06 14.31 -20.44
C SER A 426 22.53 14.43 -20.88
N ASN A 427 23.47 14.23 -19.96
CA ASN A 427 24.92 14.31 -20.21
C ASN A 427 25.55 12.93 -20.43
N GLY A 428 24.76 11.86 -20.37
CA GLY A 428 25.23 10.48 -20.48
C GLY A 428 25.79 9.89 -19.19
N GLU A 429 25.73 10.63 -18.06
CA GLU A 429 26.16 10.16 -16.75
C GLU A 429 25.09 9.28 -16.10
N PRO A 430 25.47 8.32 -15.24
CA PRO A 430 24.52 7.46 -14.53
C PRO A 430 23.56 8.30 -13.68
N PHE A 431 22.26 8.12 -13.88
CA PHE A 431 21.23 8.65 -13.00
C PHE A 431 20.96 7.64 -11.90
N ILE A 432 21.24 8.02 -10.66
CA ILE A 432 21.15 7.16 -9.46
C ILE A 432 19.84 7.46 -8.73
N PRO A 433 18.81 6.60 -8.83
CA PRO A 433 17.57 6.74 -8.06
C PRO A 433 17.77 6.51 -6.56
N PRO A 434 16.83 6.97 -5.70
CA PRO A 434 16.77 6.53 -4.31
C PRO A 434 16.38 5.04 -4.23
N LEU A 435 16.64 4.43 -3.07
CA LEU A 435 16.39 3.01 -2.82
C LEU A 435 15.18 2.84 -1.89
N TYR A 436 14.29 1.90 -2.21
CA TYR A 436 13.25 1.45 -1.28
C TYR A 436 13.84 0.40 -0.34
N LEU A 437 13.72 0.61 0.96
CA LEU A 437 14.20 -0.31 2.00
C LEU A 437 13.00 -0.90 2.75
N GLN A 438 12.86 -2.21 2.70
CA GLN A 438 11.83 -2.98 3.40
C GLN A 438 12.45 -3.80 4.53
N HIS A 439 11.80 -3.80 5.68
CA HIS A 439 11.98 -4.81 6.71
C HIS A 439 10.62 -5.26 7.24
N GLN A 440 10.59 -6.25 8.10
CA GLN A 440 9.34 -6.76 8.66
C GLN A 440 8.58 -5.62 9.38
N GLY A 441 7.38 -5.32 8.87
CA GLY A 441 6.45 -4.36 9.46
C GLY A 441 6.70 -2.89 9.11
N HIS A 442 7.73 -2.52 8.34
CA HIS A 442 7.94 -1.12 7.96
C HIS A 442 8.84 -0.96 6.72
N SER A 443 8.67 0.15 6.01
CA SER A 443 9.50 0.51 4.86
C SER A 443 9.97 1.97 4.92
N ARG A 444 11.09 2.27 4.25
CA ARG A 444 11.76 3.57 4.21
C ARG A 444 12.39 3.80 2.85
N THR A 445 12.76 5.05 2.56
CA THR A 445 13.50 5.40 1.34
C THR A 445 14.92 5.85 1.70
N ILE A 446 15.95 5.20 1.14
CA ILE A 446 17.35 5.62 1.28
C ILE A 446 17.66 6.61 0.16
N VAL A 447 18.07 7.83 0.55
CA VAL A 447 18.36 8.92 -0.39
C VAL A 447 19.84 9.21 -0.53
N GLY A 448 20.67 8.59 0.30
CA GLY A 448 22.11 8.76 0.27
C GLY A 448 22.82 8.06 1.42
N VAL A 449 24.11 8.30 1.49
CA VAL A 449 25.02 7.68 2.45
C VAL A 449 26.11 8.67 2.86
N GLU A 450 26.52 8.64 4.13
CA GLU A 450 27.65 9.39 4.65
C GLU A 450 28.76 8.45 5.10
N VAL A 451 29.99 8.84 4.82
CA VAL A 451 31.21 8.26 5.40
C VAL A 451 31.70 9.20 6.49
N LEU A 452 31.86 8.69 7.69
CA LEU A 452 32.24 9.49 8.85
C LEU A 452 33.76 9.61 8.98
N LYS A 453 34.24 10.75 9.53
CA LYS A 453 35.66 10.99 9.83
C LYS A 453 36.23 9.97 10.82
N LYS A 454 35.38 9.57 11.78
CA LYS A 454 35.78 8.58 12.79
C LYS A 454 35.62 7.17 12.22
N ASN A 455 36.71 6.45 12.03
CA ASN A 455 36.78 5.03 11.61
C ASN A 455 36.18 4.74 10.23
N ASN A 456 36.00 5.73 9.35
CA ASN A 456 35.34 5.57 8.05
C ASN A 456 34.00 4.80 8.13
N SER A 457 33.32 4.88 9.26
CA SER A 457 32.03 4.20 9.43
C SER A 457 30.97 4.79 8.51
N ILE A 458 30.04 3.94 8.06
CA ILE A 458 29.01 4.30 7.11
C ILE A 458 27.70 4.61 7.86
N ARG A 459 26.99 5.63 7.42
CA ARG A 459 25.68 6.04 7.94
C ARG A 459 24.73 6.27 6.78
N LEU A 460 23.53 5.67 6.83
CA LEU A 460 22.51 5.83 5.80
C LEU A 460 21.72 7.12 6.03
N LEU A 461 21.35 7.78 4.96
CA LEU A 461 20.41 8.90 4.93
C LEU A 461 19.06 8.40 4.43
N ILE A 462 18.07 8.41 5.31
CA ILE A 462 16.78 7.74 5.12
C ILE A 462 15.64 8.72 5.32
N LEU A 463 14.66 8.69 4.43
CA LEU A 463 13.35 9.29 4.60
C LEU A 463 12.38 8.23 5.13
N ASP A 464 11.70 8.55 6.21
CA ASP A 464 10.76 7.64 6.89
C ASP A 464 9.35 8.25 6.90
N PRO A 465 8.33 7.59 6.34
CA PRO A 465 6.95 8.08 6.36
C PRO A 465 6.37 8.31 7.76
N SER A 466 6.97 7.72 8.80
CA SER A 466 6.55 7.96 10.19
C SER A 466 6.82 9.38 10.69
N HIS A 467 7.69 10.13 10.02
CA HIS A 467 7.93 11.53 10.34
C HIS A 467 6.87 12.41 9.65
N SER A 468 6.26 13.32 10.42
CA SER A 468 5.26 14.24 9.88
C SER A 468 5.91 15.35 9.04
N HIS A 469 5.10 15.91 8.10
CA HIS A 469 5.49 17.11 7.35
C HIS A 469 6.03 18.22 8.27
N SER A 470 5.36 18.49 9.40
CA SER A 470 5.77 19.54 10.34
C SER A 470 7.12 19.27 11.01
N GLN A 471 7.48 18.00 11.28
CA GLN A 471 8.78 17.65 11.84
C GLN A 471 9.91 17.88 10.82
N ILE A 472 9.68 17.48 9.59
CA ILE A 472 10.67 17.60 8.51
C ILE A 472 10.82 19.07 8.07
N SER A 473 9.71 19.79 7.79
CA SER A 473 9.74 21.17 7.30
C SER A 473 10.32 22.15 8.34
N LYS A 474 9.98 22.01 9.63
CA LYS A 474 10.61 22.82 10.69
C LYS A 474 12.12 22.60 10.76
N GLY A 475 12.57 21.36 10.62
CA GLY A 475 14.00 21.03 10.66
C GLY A 475 14.77 21.48 9.43
N LEU A 476 14.13 21.55 8.28
CA LEU A 476 14.74 22.00 7.01
C LEU A 476 14.56 23.51 6.75
N SER A 477 13.90 24.25 7.66
CA SER A 477 13.73 25.70 7.49
C SER A 477 15.07 26.44 7.39
N PRO A 478 15.19 27.43 6.50
CA PRO A 478 16.40 28.26 6.33
C PRO A 478 16.86 28.92 7.63
N THR A 479 15.94 29.22 8.55
CA THR A 479 16.23 29.80 9.87
C THR A 479 16.95 28.80 10.79
N ASN A 480 16.79 27.50 10.56
CA ASN A 480 17.32 26.41 11.38
C ASN A 480 18.52 25.68 10.75
N LEU A 481 19.09 26.19 9.66
CA LEU A 481 20.23 25.57 8.95
C LEU A 481 21.49 25.35 9.84
N LYS A 482 21.57 25.99 11.01
CA LYS A 482 22.60 25.73 12.02
C LYS A 482 22.23 24.58 12.97
N ASP A 483 20.96 24.18 13.01
CA ASP A 483 20.47 23.10 13.88
C ASP A 483 20.42 21.77 13.10
N THR A 484 21.40 20.92 13.37
CA THR A 484 21.51 19.60 12.75
C THR A 484 20.53 18.57 13.34
N LYS A 485 19.58 18.98 14.21
CA LYS A 485 18.66 18.05 14.88
C LYS A 485 17.79 17.26 13.89
N VAL A 486 17.37 17.86 12.77
CA VAL A 486 16.61 17.13 11.73
C VAL A 486 17.41 15.96 11.14
N LEU A 487 18.74 16.07 11.09
CA LEU A 487 19.58 14.99 10.61
C LEU A 487 19.47 13.72 11.48
N HIS A 488 19.16 13.86 12.77
CA HIS A 488 18.96 12.69 13.65
C HIS A 488 17.75 11.85 13.24
N LEU A 489 16.72 12.48 12.65
CA LEU A 489 15.56 11.77 12.10
C LEU A 489 15.96 10.94 10.88
N MET A 490 16.83 11.50 10.03
CA MET A 490 17.19 10.93 8.73
C MET A 490 18.40 10.00 8.79
N ARG A 491 19.29 10.14 9.78
CA ARG A 491 20.53 9.38 9.91
C ARG A 491 20.30 8.05 10.60
N LYS A 492 20.71 6.95 9.97
CA LYS A 492 20.67 5.60 10.57
C LYS A 492 22.07 4.98 10.56
N ASN A 493 22.55 4.70 11.76
CA ASN A 493 23.81 3.98 11.97
C ASN A 493 23.60 2.47 11.86
N ILE A 494 24.66 1.72 11.69
CA ILE A 494 24.64 0.27 11.63
C ILE A 494 23.95 -0.38 12.83
N CYS A 495 24.11 0.19 14.02
CA CYS A 495 23.47 -0.29 15.25
C CYS A 495 21.97 0.00 15.35
N SER A 496 21.41 0.84 14.45
CA SER A 496 19.98 1.18 14.43
C SER A 496 19.16 0.33 13.45
N ILE A 497 19.81 -0.52 12.65
CA ILE A 497 19.20 -1.42 11.66
C ILE A 497 19.47 -2.85 12.11
N LYS A 498 18.47 -3.45 12.81
CA LYS A 498 18.61 -4.75 13.50
C LYS A 498 17.50 -5.74 13.18
N SER A 499 16.66 -5.49 12.17
CA SER A 499 15.69 -6.49 11.75
C SER A 499 16.40 -7.68 11.12
N ARG A 500 15.87 -8.88 11.34
CA ARG A 500 16.50 -10.12 10.87
C ARG A 500 16.70 -10.16 9.36
N LYS A 501 15.79 -9.53 8.60
CA LYS A 501 15.82 -9.51 7.13
C LYS A 501 15.55 -8.10 6.61
N TYR A 502 16.23 -7.75 5.55
CA TYR A 502 16.00 -6.52 4.79
C TYR A 502 15.91 -6.84 3.30
N GLN A 503 15.07 -6.10 2.61
CA GLN A 503 15.01 -6.09 1.15
C GLN A 503 15.20 -4.67 0.65
N ILE A 504 15.99 -4.51 -0.40
CA ILE A 504 16.16 -3.26 -1.11
C ILE A 504 15.60 -3.41 -2.51
N VAL A 505 14.75 -2.47 -2.93
CA VAL A 505 14.36 -2.33 -4.33
C VAL A 505 15.11 -1.14 -4.92
N ALA A 506 15.86 -1.40 -5.99
CA ALA A 506 16.51 -0.39 -6.79
C ALA A 506 15.79 -0.25 -8.14
N VAL A 507 15.54 0.99 -8.56
CA VAL A 507 15.09 1.29 -9.92
C VAL A 507 16.33 1.38 -10.80
N THR A 508 16.44 0.53 -11.84
CA THR A 508 17.67 0.36 -12.61
C THR A 508 17.58 0.87 -14.06
N GLY A 509 16.37 1.12 -14.57
CA GLY A 509 16.22 1.56 -15.96
C GLY A 509 14.77 1.56 -16.43
N THR A 510 14.59 1.53 -17.73
CA THR A 510 13.30 1.34 -18.39
C THR A 510 13.38 0.17 -19.35
N TYR A 511 12.24 -0.47 -19.58
CA TYR A 511 12.08 -1.41 -20.68
C TYR A 511 11.81 -0.64 -21.98
N SER A 512 12.33 -1.11 -23.09
CA SER A 512 12.14 -0.46 -24.40
C SER A 512 10.72 -0.65 -24.95
N SER A 513 10.03 -1.70 -24.48
CA SER A 513 8.67 -2.02 -24.91
C SER A 513 7.89 -2.75 -23.81
N GLU A 514 6.57 -2.79 -23.98
CA GLU A 514 5.68 -3.59 -23.11
C GLU A 514 5.96 -5.10 -23.25
N GLN A 515 6.32 -5.53 -24.46
CA GLN A 515 6.69 -6.93 -24.72
C GLN A 515 7.93 -7.33 -23.90
N GLU A 516 8.94 -6.48 -23.85
CA GLU A 516 10.14 -6.70 -23.04
C GLU A 516 9.77 -6.74 -21.54
N ALA A 517 9.01 -5.79 -21.04
CA ALA A 517 8.52 -5.78 -19.66
C ALA A 517 7.72 -7.06 -19.31
N SER A 518 6.97 -7.59 -20.28
CA SER A 518 6.15 -8.79 -20.09
C SER A 518 6.97 -10.08 -19.87
N LEU A 519 8.24 -10.10 -20.24
CA LEU A 519 9.16 -11.21 -19.95
C LEU A 519 9.56 -11.26 -18.47
N HIS A 520 9.39 -10.15 -17.75
CA HIS A 520 9.78 -9.98 -16.34
C HIS A 520 8.59 -10.00 -15.37
N LYS A 521 7.52 -10.73 -15.72
CA LYS A 521 6.32 -10.86 -14.86
C LYS A 521 6.60 -11.59 -13.55
N ARG A 522 7.58 -12.50 -13.56
CA ARG A 522 8.02 -13.22 -12.36
C ARG A 522 9.13 -12.44 -11.66
N ILE A 523 8.94 -12.16 -10.39
CA ILE A 523 9.93 -11.44 -9.57
C ILE A 523 11.11 -12.34 -9.25
N THR A 524 12.31 -11.80 -9.40
CA THR A 524 13.57 -12.44 -9.04
C THR A 524 14.26 -11.67 -7.93
N PHE A 525 15.02 -12.39 -7.10
CA PHE A 525 15.73 -11.84 -5.95
C PHE A 525 17.22 -12.09 -6.10
N SER A 526 18.04 -11.04 -5.93
CA SER A 526 19.50 -11.17 -5.81
C SER A 526 19.87 -11.25 -4.34
N ARG A 527 20.39 -12.39 -3.87
CA ARG A 527 20.82 -12.55 -2.48
C ARG A 527 22.19 -11.94 -2.27
N ILE A 528 22.31 -11.13 -1.23
CA ILE A 528 23.56 -10.54 -0.76
C ILE A 528 23.91 -11.20 0.59
N SER A 529 25.07 -11.85 0.65
CA SER A 529 25.61 -12.54 1.84
C SER A 529 26.61 -11.68 2.61
#